data_1eaa7e39665836944137105599edb616
#
_entry.id   1eaa7e39665836944137105599edb616
#
_cell.length_a   1.000
_cell.length_b   1.000
_cell.length_c   1.000
_cell.angle_alpha   90.00
_cell.angle_beta   90.00
_cell.angle_gamma   90.00
#
_symmetry.space_group_name_H-M   'P 1'
#
loop_
_entity.id
_entity.type
_entity.pdbx_description
1 polymer ?
#
loop_
_entity_poly.entity_id
_entity_poly.type
_entity_poly.pdbx_seq_one_letter_code
_entity_poly.pdbx_strand_id
1 'polypeptide(L)'
;MKICEEFYINGEWVKPINELKTLDVINPATEEVFGRIALGDKDDVNSAVQAANEAFESYSMMSVDDRVGLLEKILEIYQGRYDEIAETISSEMGAPIGLSKAAQAATGLGHFGTALETLKNYKFEEVKGSALIRKEPIGVV
;
A
#
# COMPACT_ATOMS: atom_id res chain seq x y z
N MET A 1 8.47 12.53 -18.20
CA MET A 1 7.16 12.64 -17.55
C MET A 1 6.63 11.24 -17.29
N LYS A 2 6.29 10.93 -16.04
CA LYS A 2 5.64 9.64 -15.65
C LYS A 2 4.14 9.75 -15.96
N ILE A 3 3.55 8.74 -16.61
CA ILE A 3 2.12 8.70 -16.92
C ILE A 3 1.52 7.48 -16.23
N CYS A 4 0.59 7.71 -15.29
CA CYS A 4 -0.09 6.69 -14.50
C CYS A 4 -1.61 6.89 -14.65
N GLU A 5 -2.15 6.45 -15.77
CA GLU A 5 -3.56 6.63 -16.15
C GLU A 5 -4.42 5.37 -15.91
N GLU A 6 -3.89 4.42 -15.16
CA GLU A 6 -4.56 3.17 -14.80
C GLU A 6 -4.56 2.96 -13.29
N PHE A 7 -5.55 2.24 -12.79
CA PHE A 7 -5.65 1.79 -11.40
C PHE A 7 -5.23 0.33 -11.30
N TYR A 8 -4.63 -0.04 -10.17
CA TYR A 8 -4.35 -1.45 -9.89
C TYR A 8 -5.49 -2.04 -9.06
N ILE A 9 -6.38 -2.79 -9.69
CA ILE A 9 -7.58 -3.36 -9.06
C ILE A 9 -7.62 -4.86 -9.38
N ASN A 10 -7.88 -5.67 -8.38
CA ASN A 10 -8.00 -7.13 -8.51
C ASN A 10 -6.78 -7.81 -9.19
N GLY A 11 -5.58 -7.30 -8.93
CA GLY A 11 -4.34 -7.86 -9.49
C GLY A 11 -4.00 -7.40 -10.91
N GLU A 12 -4.77 -6.49 -11.50
CA GLU A 12 -4.60 -6.01 -12.87
C GLU A 12 -4.57 -4.48 -12.94
N TRP A 13 -3.87 -3.96 -13.96
CA TRP A 13 -3.93 -2.55 -14.32
C TRP A 13 -5.13 -2.30 -15.21
N VAL A 14 -6.06 -1.46 -14.75
CA VAL A 14 -7.33 -1.16 -15.42
C VAL A 14 -7.49 0.33 -15.66
N LYS A 15 -8.08 0.69 -16.79
CA LYS A 15 -8.43 2.09 -17.08
C LYS A 15 -9.66 2.50 -16.26
N PRO A 16 -9.85 3.82 -16.02
CA PRO A 16 -11.08 4.35 -15.44
C PRO A 16 -12.32 3.81 -16.19
N ILE A 17 -13.37 3.50 -15.44
CA ILE A 17 -14.62 2.94 -16.00
C ILE A 17 -15.33 3.95 -16.90
N ASN A 18 -15.30 5.22 -16.48
CA ASN A 18 -15.90 6.31 -17.20
C ASN A 18 -14.85 7.15 -17.95
N GLU A 19 -15.16 8.40 -18.27
CA GLU A 19 -14.25 9.31 -18.95
C GLU A 19 -12.96 9.51 -18.15
N LEU A 20 -11.81 9.33 -18.81
CA LEU A 20 -10.51 9.57 -18.22
C LEU A 20 -10.35 11.05 -17.87
N LYS A 21 -10.32 11.35 -16.59
CA LYS A 21 -9.90 12.64 -16.02
C LYS A 21 -8.51 12.49 -15.45
N THR A 22 -7.68 13.49 -15.64
CA THR A 22 -6.28 13.44 -15.19
C THR A 22 -5.93 14.65 -14.33
N LEU A 23 -4.91 14.47 -13.50
CA LEU A 23 -4.28 15.52 -12.72
C LEU A 23 -2.77 15.51 -13.00
N ASP A 24 -2.23 16.68 -13.28
CA ASP A 24 -0.79 16.85 -13.41
C ASP A 24 -0.13 16.87 -12.02
N VAL A 25 0.96 16.12 -11.90
CA VAL A 25 1.79 16.06 -10.69
C VAL A 25 2.96 17.01 -10.89
N ILE A 26 3.02 18.03 -10.04
CA ILE A 26 4.01 19.10 -10.13
C ILE A 26 5.13 18.82 -9.14
N ASN A 27 6.38 18.90 -9.59
CA ASN A 27 7.54 18.90 -8.72
C ASN A 27 7.65 20.27 -8.03
N PRO A 28 7.49 20.39 -6.72
CA PRO A 28 7.48 21.68 -6.03
C PRO A 28 8.85 22.36 -5.98
N ALA A 29 9.95 21.65 -6.26
CA ALA A 29 11.29 22.22 -6.31
C ALA A 29 11.59 22.92 -7.65
N THR A 30 10.97 22.47 -8.74
CA THR A 30 11.16 23.04 -10.08
C THR A 30 9.94 23.77 -10.62
N GLU A 31 8.77 23.57 -9.97
CA GLU A 31 7.47 24.08 -10.40
C GLU A 31 7.02 23.54 -11.78
N GLU A 32 7.64 22.45 -12.23
CA GLU A 32 7.35 21.81 -13.51
C GLU A 32 6.51 20.55 -13.33
N VAL A 33 5.66 20.25 -14.31
CA VAL A 33 4.92 18.98 -14.38
C VAL A 33 5.90 17.84 -14.66
N PHE A 34 6.02 16.89 -13.70
CA PHE A 34 6.86 15.72 -13.89
C PHE A 34 6.06 14.42 -14.11
N GLY A 35 4.78 14.41 -13.79
CA GLY A 35 3.91 13.27 -13.95
C GLY A 35 2.46 13.62 -14.20
N ARG A 36 1.66 12.61 -14.53
CA ARG A 36 0.21 12.70 -14.67
C ARG A 36 -0.44 11.43 -14.13
N ILE A 37 -1.52 11.59 -13.38
CA ILE A 37 -2.30 10.50 -12.80
C ILE A 37 -3.75 10.55 -13.26
N ALA A 38 -4.40 9.39 -13.32
CA ALA A 38 -5.84 9.29 -13.47
C ALA A 38 -6.55 9.76 -12.18
N LEU A 39 -7.71 10.40 -12.33
CA LEU A 39 -8.65 10.67 -11.26
C LEU A 39 -9.79 9.64 -11.33
N GLY A 40 -9.91 8.84 -10.29
CA GLY A 40 -11.03 7.90 -10.15
C GLY A 40 -12.33 8.58 -9.75
N ASP A 41 -13.43 7.99 -10.12
CA ASP A 41 -14.76 8.41 -9.69
C ASP A 41 -15.42 7.34 -8.79
N LYS A 42 -16.71 7.53 -8.52
CA LYS A 42 -17.47 6.63 -7.65
C LYS A 42 -17.50 5.19 -8.17
N ASP A 43 -17.55 4.98 -9.49
CA ASP A 43 -17.66 3.66 -10.07
C ASP A 43 -16.33 2.90 -9.97
N ASP A 44 -15.21 3.61 -10.14
CA ASP A 44 -13.87 3.06 -9.90
C ASP A 44 -13.67 2.65 -8.44
N VAL A 45 -14.12 3.50 -7.50
CA VAL A 45 -14.09 3.17 -6.06
C VAL A 45 -14.96 1.96 -5.75
N ASN A 46 -16.17 1.90 -6.29
CA ASN A 46 -17.07 0.74 -6.09
C ASN A 46 -16.44 -0.56 -6.62
N SER A 47 -15.81 -0.51 -7.79
CA SER A 47 -15.09 -1.66 -8.36
C SER A 47 -13.94 -2.12 -7.46
N ALA A 48 -13.13 -1.18 -6.94
CA ALA A 48 -12.04 -1.49 -6.03
C ALA A 48 -12.54 -2.11 -4.72
N VAL A 49 -13.61 -1.53 -4.13
CA VAL A 49 -14.23 -2.06 -2.90
C VAL A 49 -14.83 -3.45 -3.12
N GLN A 50 -15.48 -3.67 -4.26
CA GLN A 50 -16.01 -4.99 -4.60
C GLN A 50 -14.89 -6.02 -4.69
N ALA A 51 -13.80 -5.73 -5.42
CA ALA A 51 -12.64 -6.61 -5.52
C ALA A 51 -12.02 -6.93 -4.15
N ALA A 52 -11.93 -5.93 -3.27
CA ALA A 52 -11.43 -6.13 -1.91
C ALA A 52 -12.38 -7.02 -1.06
N ASN A 53 -13.70 -6.87 -1.19
CA ASN A 53 -14.67 -7.74 -0.52
C ASN A 53 -14.59 -9.19 -0.99
N GLU A 54 -14.44 -9.40 -2.30
CA GLU A 54 -14.25 -10.75 -2.86
C GLU A 54 -12.96 -11.39 -2.36
N ALA A 55 -11.85 -10.64 -2.32
CA ALA A 55 -10.57 -11.10 -1.78
C ALA A 55 -10.63 -11.39 -0.27
N PHE A 56 -11.47 -10.67 0.48
CA PHE A 56 -11.61 -10.83 1.93
C PHE A 56 -12.01 -12.24 2.32
N GLU A 57 -12.84 -12.94 1.55
CA GLU A 57 -13.30 -14.31 1.85
C GLU A 57 -12.12 -15.27 2.05
N SER A 58 -11.15 -15.24 1.15
CA SER A 58 -9.95 -16.09 1.25
C SER A 58 -8.88 -15.49 2.17
N TYR A 59 -8.65 -14.18 2.09
CA TYR A 59 -7.62 -13.50 2.87
C TYR A 59 -7.90 -13.55 4.38
N SER A 60 -9.17 -13.45 4.79
CA SER A 60 -9.57 -13.54 6.21
C SER A 60 -9.23 -14.89 6.84
N MET A 61 -9.16 -15.96 6.03
CA MET A 61 -8.82 -17.31 6.46
C MET A 61 -7.33 -17.63 6.39
N MET A 62 -6.52 -16.70 5.89
CA MET A 62 -5.07 -16.89 5.76
C MET A 62 -4.41 -17.06 7.11
N SER A 63 -3.50 -18.03 7.22
CA SER A 63 -2.74 -18.28 8.45
C SER A 63 -1.84 -17.09 8.83
N VAL A 64 -1.40 -17.04 10.08
CA VAL A 64 -0.42 -16.02 10.52
C VAL A 64 0.89 -16.20 9.76
N ASP A 65 1.34 -17.43 9.56
CA ASP A 65 2.60 -17.73 8.86
C ASP A 65 2.56 -17.29 7.39
N ASP A 66 1.44 -17.50 6.69
CA ASP A 66 1.27 -17.02 5.32
C ASP A 66 1.29 -15.50 5.24
N ARG A 67 0.66 -14.81 6.20
CA ARG A 67 0.70 -13.33 6.28
C ARG A 67 2.10 -12.80 6.61
N VAL A 68 2.84 -13.52 7.47
CA VAL A 68 4.25 -13.24 7.75
C VAL A 68 5.06 -13.34 6.47
N GLY A 69 4.93 -14.43 5.71
CA GLY A 69 5.62 -14.61 4.44
C GLY A 69 5.29 -13.51 3.41
N LEU A 70 4.02 -13.06 3.37
CA LEU A 70 3.62 -11.94 2.53
C LEU A 70 4.32 -10.62 2.92
N LEU A 71 4.39 -10.31 4.22
CA LEU A 71 5.08 -9.09 4.69
C LEU A 71 6.59 -9.16 4.46
N GLU A 72 7.20 -10.33 4.63
CA GLU A 72 8.62 -10.54 4.33
C GLU A 72 8.91 -10.29 2.85
N LYS A 73 8.02 -10.76 1.95
CA LYS A 73 8.15 -10.50 0.53
C LYS A 73 7.98 -9.02 0.16
N ILE A 74 7.04 -8.33 0.80
CA ILE A 74 6.87 -6.87 0.63
C ILE A 74 8.14 -6.14 1.06
N LEU A 75 8.73 -6.50 2.21
CA LEU A 75 9.97 -5.91 2.70
C LEU A 75 11.14 -6.11 1.73
N GLU A 76 11.31 -7.32 1.22
CA GLU A 76 12.35 -7.65 0.21
C GLU A 76 12.21 -6.76 -1.03
N ILE A 77 10.98 -6.68 -1.58
CA ILE A 77 10.70 -5.86 -2.78
C ILE A 77 10.93 -4.37 -2.48
N TYR A 78 10.48 -3.90 -1.32
CA TYR A 78 10.68 -2.51 -0.91
C TYR A 78 12.16 -2.16 -0.83
N GLN A 79 12.98 -3.03 -0.23
CA GLN A 79 14.45 -2.86 -0.16
C GLN A 79 15.07 -2.80 -1.56
N GLY A 80 14.64 -3.67 -2.47
CA GLY A 80 15.13 -3.68 -3.85
C GLY A 80 14.76 -2.42 -4.65
N ARG A 81 13.68 -1.73 -4.25
CA ARG A 81 13.19 -0.50 -4.89
C ARG A 81 13.45 0.77 -4.07
N TYR A 82 14.30 0.68 -3.05
CA TYR A 82 14.49 1.76 -2.08
C TYR A 82 14.88 3.09 -2.70
N ASP A 83 15.86 3.09 -3.60
CA ASP A 83 16.32 4.30 -4.28
C ASP A 83 15.23 4.88 -5.19
N GLU A 84 14.49 4.05 -5.92
CA GLU A 84 13.35 4.48 -6.75
C GLU A 84 12.27 5.16 -5.92
N ILE A 85 11.94 4.60 -4.75
CA ILE A 85 10.96 5.18 -3.82
C ILE A 85 11.44 6.53 -3.30
N ALA A 86 12.70 6.63 -2.87
CA ALA A 86 13.28 7.87 -2.37
C ALA A 86 13.32 8.97 -3.44
N GLU A 87 13.65 8.65 -4.69
CA GLU A 87 13.64 9.57 -5.82
C GLU A 87 12.22 10.03 -6.17
N THR A 88 11.24 9.13 -6.10
CA THR A 88 9.83 9.47 -6.30
C THR A 88 9.35 10.44 -5.22
N ILE A 89 9.61 10.15 -3.94
CA ILE A 89 9.28 11.04 -2.82
C ILE A 89 9.91 12.41 -3.01
N SER A 90 11.20 12.47 -3.37
CA SER A 90 11.90 13.73 -3.62
C SER A 90 11.23 14.54 -4.74
N SER A 91 10.84 13.89 -5.81
CA SER A 91 10.19 14.55 -6.96
C SER A 91 8.77 15.04 -6.64
N GLU A 92 8.00 14.29 -5.83
CA GLU A 92 6.62 14.64 -5.50
C GLU A 92 6.50 15.68 -4.38
N MET A 93 7.40 15.63 -3.42
CA MET A 93 7.36 16.48 -2.23
C MET A 93 8.38 17.64 -2.27
N GLY A 94 9.32 17.63 -3.22
CA GLY A 94 10.42 18.60 -3.27
C GLY A 94 11.43 18.44 -2.13
N ALA A 95 11.40 17.33 -1.40
CA ALA A 95 12.33 17.07 -0.31
C ALA A 95 13.75 16.84 -0.87
N PRO A 96 14.82 17.33 -0.20
CA PRO A 96 16.20 16.99 -0.59
C PRO A 96 16.37 15.47 -0.64
N ILE A 97 17.00 14.95 -1.71
CA ILE A 97 17.17 13.50 -1.90
C ILE A 97 17.87 12.80 -0.72
N GLY A 98 18.79 13.48 -0.07
CA GLY A 98 19.43 12.97 1.16
C GLY A 98 18.43 12.72 2.28
N LEU A 99 17.46 13.62 2.49
CA LEU A 99 16.39 13.46 3.47
C LEU A 99 15.42 12.34 3.06
N SER A 100 15.05 12.31 1.78
CA SER A 100 14.17 11.25 1.26
C SER A 100 14.77 9.86 1.46
N LYS A 101 16.07 9.69 1.23
CA LYS A 101 16.78 8.43 1.50
C LYS A 101 16.94 8.15 3.00
N ALA A 102 17.45 9.12 3.78
CA ALA A 102 17.81 8.86 5.17
C ALA A 102 16.62 8.71 6.13
N ALA A 103 15.49 9.35 5.81
CA ALA A 103 14.32 9.37 6.69
C ALA A 103 13.05 8.85 6.01
N GLN A 104 12.60 9.47 4.91
CA GLN A 104 11.26 9.22 4.37
C GLN A 104 11.10 7.79 3.82
N ALA A 105 11.98 7.35 2.92
CA ALA A 105 11.97 5.97 2.44
C ALA A 105 12.32 4.96 3.55
N ALA A 106 13.22 5.33 4.48
CA ALA A 106 13.58 4.49 5.62
C ALA A 106 12.39 4.24 6.56
N THR A 107 11.47 5.19 6.69
CA THR A 107 10.25 5.04 7.50
C THR A 107 9.38 3.88 7.00
N GLY A 108 9.26 3.69 5.69
CA GLY A 108 8.53 2.57 5.11
C GLY A 108 9.09 1.21 5.54
N LEU A 109 10.42 1.04 5.47
CA LEU A 109 11.08 -0.18 5.98
C LEU A 109 10.84 -0.37 7.47
N GLY A 110 10.94 0.70 8.27
CA GLY A 110 10.71 0.66 9.71
C GLY A 110 9.29 0.21 10.05
N HIS A 111 8.28 0.74 9.37
CA HIS A 111 6.88 0.40 9.62
C HIS A 111 6.57 -1.05 9.21
N PHE A 112 6.99 -1.48 8.02
CA PHE A 112 6.79 -2.88 7.61
C PHE A 112 7.55 -3.86 8.52
N GLY A 113 8.78 -3.52 8.93
CA GLY A 113 9.55 -4.32 9.88
C GLY A 113 8.87 -4.44 11.23
N THR A 114 8.36 -3.33 11.78
CA THR A 114 7.61 -3.33 13.05
C THR A 114 6.31 -4.13 12.93
N ALA A 115 5.57 -3.98 11.81
CA ALA A 115 4.35 -4.75 11.57
C ALA A 115 4.64 -6.26 11.51
N LEU A 116 5.73 -6.65 10.82
CA LEU A 116 6.16 -8.05 10.74
C LEU A 116 6.49 -8.63 12.12
N GLU A 117 7.31 -7.94 12.91
CA GLU A 117 7.66 -8.39 14.28
C GLU A 117 6.43 -8.44 15.19
N THR A 118 5.53 -7.47 15.07
CA THR A 118 4.27 -7.47 15.80
C THR A 118 3.43 -8.68 15.43
N LEU A 119 3.26 -8.97 14.13
CA LEU A 119 2.46 -10.09 13.64
C LEU A 119 3.00 -11.45 14.13
N LYS A 120 4.33 -11.64 14.10
CA LYS A 120 4.99 -12.88 14.60
C LYS A 120 4.70 -13.16 16.06
N ASN A 121 4.50 -12.13 16.87
CA ASN A 121 4.33 -12.23 18.32
C ASN A 121 2.87 -11.99 18.78
N TYR A 122 1.97 -11.63 17.86
CA TYR A 122 0.61 -11.25 18.23
C TYR A 122 -0.28 -12.45 18.52
N LYS A 123 -0.95 -12.42 19.68
CA LYS A 123 -1.90 -13.45 20.09
C LYS A 123 -3.30 -13.09 19.63
N PHE A 124 -3.80 -13.79 18.64
CA PHE A 124 -5.18 -13.64 18.14
C PHE A 124 -6.20 -14.36 19.03
N GLU A 125 -5.74 -15.31 19.85
CA GLU A 125 -6.59 -16.03 20.82
C GLU A 125 -6.00 -15.95 22.22
N GLU A 126 -6.85 -15.77 23.22
CA GLU A 126 -6.49 -15.72 24.63
C GLU A 126 -7.57 -16.39 25.48
N VAL A 127 -7.18 -17.30 26.37
CA VAL A 127 -8.09 -17.91 27.34
C VAL A 127 -8.03 -17.10 28.63
N LYS A 128 -9.20 -16.60 29.07
CA LYS A 128 -9.38 -15.92 30.36
C LYS A 128 -10.42 -16.67 31.21
N GLY A 129 -9.97 -17.44 32.19
CA GLY A 129 -10.86 -18.32 32.97
C GLY A 129 -11.50 -19.37 32.08
N SER A 130 -12.84 -19.37 31.98
CA SER A 130 -13.61 -20.27 31.11
C SER A 130 -13.95 -19.65 29.73
N ALA A 131 -13.51 -18.43 29.44
CA ALA A 131 -13.80 -17.72 28.19
C ALA A 131 -12.61 -17.78 27.21
N LEU A 132 -12.89 -18.07 25.95
CA LEU A 132 -11.95 -17.86 24.83
C LEU A 132 -12.25 -16.53 24.17
N ILE A 133 -11.25 -15.64 24.15
CA ILE A 133 -11.30 -14.37 23.43
C ILE A 133 -10.56 -14.57 22.12
N ARG A 134 -11.27 -14.37 20.98
CA ARG A 134 -10.70 -14.46 19.65
C ARG A 134 -10.84 -13.09 18.95
N LYS A 135 -9.76 -12.64 18.33
CA LYS A 135 -9.74 -11.44 17.49
C LYS A 135 -9.87 -11.86 16.05
N GLU A 136 -10.93 -11.43 15.41
CA GLU A 136 -11.27 -11.78 14.04
C GLU A 136 -11.29 -10.52 13.16
N PRO A 137 -10.97 -10.62 11.85
CA PRO A 137 -11.07 -9.48 10.94
C PRO A 137 -12.53 -9.06 10.79
N ILE A 138 -12.76 -7.73 10.73
CA ILE A 138 -14.11 -7.16 10.66
C ILE A 138 -14.63 -7.05 9.21
N GLY A 139 -13.73 -6.97 8.23
CA GLY A 139 -14.07 -6.74 6.83
C GLY A 139 -13.05 -5.83 6.14
N VAL A 140 -13.47 -5.27 5.02
CA VAL A 140 -12.73 -4.26 4.27
C VAL A 140 -12.93 -2.89 4.92
N VAL A 141 -11.85 -2.11 5.09
CA VAL A 141 -11.80 -0.78 5.69
C VAL A 141 -11.11 0.20 4.74
#